data_1b1ea33a7475db5fc4f4f69907133aa9
#
_entry.id   1b1ea33a7475db5fc4f4f69907133aa9
#
_cell.length_a   1.000
_cell.length_b   1.000
_cell.length_c   1.000
_cell.angle_alpha   90.00
_cell.angle_beta   90.00
_cell.angle_gamma   90.00
#
_symmetry.space_group_name_H-M   'P 1'
#
loop_
_entity.id
_entity.type
_entity.pdbx_description
1 polymer ?
#
loop_
_entity_poly.entity_id
_entity_poly.type
_entity_poly.pdbx_seq_one_letter_code
_entity_poly.pdbx_strand_id
1 'polypeptide(L)'
;MHFYELIKKLAEHKKTIIYVDMDGVIASYDVGKPFDFINKRPLYNNIKTLSRLCNLKNVELHILSICRFNNQINEKNAWLDKYAPFFEKDKRAIISKECNPHSSKKLKLDYLQSLNTKEQIILIDDDNEILKTIQNNLKEIILFQDSELID
;
A
#
# COMPACT_ATOMS: atom_id res chain seq x y z
N MET A 1 21.73 3.27 1.34
CA MET A 1 20.96 3.22 2.60
C MET A 1 19.81 2.24 2.41
N HIS A 2 19.71 1.28 3.30
CA HIS A 2 18.61 0.31 3.22
C HIS A 2 17.27 0.97 3.50
N PHE A 3 16.24 0.48 2.85
CA PHE A 3 14.89 1.04 2.97
C PHE A 3 14.42 1.15 4.43
N TYR A 4 14.64 0.10 5.22
CA TYR A 4 14.29 0.10 6.64
C TYR A 4 14.92 1.27 7.41
N GLU A 5 16.20 1.48 7.20
CA GLU A 5 16.93 2.55 7.88
C GLU A 5 16.47 3.94 7.43
N LEU A 6 16.11 4.07 6.15
CA LEU A 6 15.58 5.31 5.62
C LEU A 6 14.24 5.65 6.28
N ILE A 7 13.33 4.68 6.36
CA ILE A 7 12.02 4.89 7.02
C ILE A 7 12.21 5.20 8.51
N LYS A 8 13.09 4.47 9.18
CA LYS A 8 13.39 4.72 10.59
C LYS A 8 13.83 6.17 10.81
N LYS A 9 14.67 6.67 9.93
CA LYS A 9 15.17 8.05 9.99
C LYS A 9 14.06 9.06 9.72
N LEU A 10 13.21 8.81 8.71
CA LEU A 10 12.08 9.69 8.37
C LEU A 10 11.07 9.78 9.52
N ALA A 11 10.85 8.69 10.23
CA ALA A 11 9.89 8.62 11.34
C ALA A 11 10.46 9.03 12.70
N GLU A 12 11.72 9.44 12.74
CA GLU A 12 12.42 9.70 14.01
C GLU A 12 11.73 10.79 14.84
N HIS A 13 11.27 11.85 14.21
CA HIS A 13 10.67 13.02 14.88
C HIS A 13 9.23 13.30 14.46
N LYS A 14 8.63 12.43 13.65
CA LYS A 14 7.31 12.68 13.09
C LYS A 14 6.56 11.38 12.86
N LYS A 15 5.33 11.33 13.34
CA LYS A 15 4.49 10.17 13.07
C LYS A 15 4.32 10.01 11.56
N THR A 16 4.55 8.79 11.08
CA THR A 16 4.58 8.46 9.66
C THR A 16 3.59 7.34 9.36
N ILE A 17 2.70 7.59 8.42
CA ILE A 17 1.74 6.60 7.95
C ILE A 17 2.18 6.13 6.58
N ILE A 18 2.36 4.83 6.43
CA ILE A 18 2.79 4.22 5.18
C ILE A 18 1.61 3.49 4.55
N TYR A 19 1.18 3.95 3.39
CA TYR A 19 0.18 3.29 2.56
C TYR A 19 0.87 2.36 1.58
N VAL A 20 0.43 1.11 1.54
CA VAL A 20 1.05 0.05 0.74
C VAL A 20 0.01 -0.54 -0.22
N ASP A 21 0.34 -0.58 -1.51
CA ASP A 21 -0.45 -1.31 -2.49
C ASP A 21 -0.27 -2.83 -2.29
N MET A 22 -1.21 -3.62 -2.79
CA MET A 22 -1.15 -5.08 -2.63
C MET A 22 -0.56 -5.76 -3.85
N ASP A 23 -1.22 -5.65 -5.01
CA ASP A 23 -0.80 -6.33 -6.23
C ASP A 23 0.54 -5.79 -6.72
N GLY A 24 1.52 -6.68 -6.89
CA GLY A 24 2.85 -6.31 -7.32
C GLY A 24 3.76 -5.80 -6.20
N VAL A 25 3.24 -5.56 -5.00
CA VAL A 25 4.04 -5.11 -3.85
C VAL A 25 4.16 -6.21 -2.79
N ILE A 26 3.06 -6.74 -2.31
CA ILE A 26 3.05 -7.83 -1.32
C ILE A 26 2.44 -9.12 -1.86
N ALA A 27 1.59 -9.02 -2.87
CA ALA A 27 0.97 -10.16 -3.55
C ALA A 27 1.44 -10.20 -5.00
N SER A 28 1.69 -11.40 -5.53
CA SER A 28 2.11 -11.56 -6.92
C SER A 28 1.04 -11.05 -7.88
N TYR A 29 1.50 -10.51 -9.01
CA TYR A 29 0.62 -10.17 -10.12
C TYR A 29 0.69 -11.28 -11.17
N ASP A 30 -0.38 -12.06 -11.30
CA ASP A 30 -0.46 -13.18 -12.22
C ASP A 30 -1.22 -12.76 -13.49
N VAL A 31 -0.49 -12.55 -14.57
CA VAL A 31 -1.04 -12.02 -15.83
C VAL A 31 -2.20 -12.87 -16.36
N GLY A 32 -2.09 -14.20 -16.24
CA GLY A 32 -3.14 -15.11 -16.71
C GLY A 32 -4.38 -15.18 -15.80
N LYS A 33 -4.26 -14.77 -14.55
CA LYS A 33 -5.33 -14.86 -13.56
C LYS A 33 -5.33 -13.64 -12.62
N PRO A 34 -5.50 -12.42 -13.15
CA PRO A 34 -5.36 -11.22 -12.33
C PRO A 34 -6.43 -11.08 -11.25
N PHE A 35 -7.55 -11.79 -11.37
CA PHE A 35 -8.68 -11.71 -10.43
C PHE A 35 -8.76 -12.88 -9.46
N ASP A 36 -7.85 -13.87 -9.57
CA ASP A 36 -7.78 -14.98 -8.63
C ASP A 36 -6.96 -14.55 -7.40
N PHE A 37 -7.55 -13.68 -6.58
CA PHE A 37 -6.81 -13.06 -5.50
C PHE A 37 -6.43 -14.05 -4.39
N ILE A 38 -7.34 -14.97 -4.06
CA ILE A 38 -7.14 -15.93 -2.99
C ILE A 38 -5.87 -16.76 -3.18
N ASN A 39 -5.54 -17.12 -4.43
CA ASN A 39 -4.42 -17.98 -4.77
C ASN A 39 -3.13 -17.22 -5.12
N LYS A 40 -3.10 -15.90 -4.96
CA LYS A 40 -1.89 -15.12 -5.24
C LYS A 40 -0.79 -15.47 -4.25
N ARG A 41 0.44 -15.57 -4.79
CA ARG A 41 1.60 -15.87 -3.98
C ARG A 41 2.01 -14.64 -3.16
N PRO A 42 2.34 -14.83 -1.87
CA PRO A 42 2.92 -13.74 -1.10
C PRO A 42 4.35 -13.45 -1.54
N LEU A 43 4.70 -12.16 -1.62
CA LEU A 43 6.06 -11.71 -1.87
C LEU A 43 6.76 -11.57 -0.52
N TYR A 44 7.29 -12.67 -0.03
CA TYR A 44 7.75 -12.81 1.35
C TYR A 44 8.83 -11.79 1.76
N ASN A 45 9.75 -11.47 0.87
CA ASN A 45 10.82 -10.50 1.21
C ASN A 45 10.24 -9.12 1.50
N ASN A 46 9.30 -8.68 0.66
CA ASN A 46 8.63 -7.39 0.87
C ASN A 46 7.77 -7.40 2.13
N ILE A 47 7.02 -8.48 2.34
CA ILE A 47 6.20 -8.66 3.55
C ILE A 47 7.08 -8.61 4.80
N LYS A 48 8.23 -9.28 4.77
CA LYS A 48 9.17 -9.30 5.89
C LYS A 48 9.69 -7.89 6.21
N THR A 49 10.09 -7.15 5.19
CA THR A 49 10.55 -5.76 5.36
C THR A 49 9.47 -4.89 5.99
N LEU A 50 8.25 -4.97 5.48
CA LEU A 50 7.10 -4.22 6.00
C LEU A 50 6.75 -4.63 7.43
N SER A 51 6.79 -5.93 7.72
CA SER A 51 6.55 -6.43 9.08
C SER A 51 7.54 -5.84 10.09
N ARG A 52 8.81 -5.71 9.70
CA ARG A 52 9.82 -5.08 10.54
C ARG A 52 9.52 -3.61 10.80
N LEU A 53 9.03 -2.89 9.79
CA LEU A 53 8.65 -1.48 9.92
C LEU A 53 7.52 -1.29 10.94
N CYS A 54 6.63 -2.27 11.05
CA CYS A 54 5.50 -2.22 11.99
C CYS A 54 5.96 -2.10 13.45
N ASN A 55 7.17 -2.52 13.76
CA ASN A 55 7.74 -2.45 15.11
C ASN A 55 8.42 -1.11 15.41
N LEU A 56 8.55 -0.24 14.43
CA LEU A 56 9.14 1.07 14.65
C LEU A 56 8.16 2.00 15.36
N LYS A 57 8.68 2.73 16.33
CA LYS A 57 7.92 3.80 16.98
C LYS A 57 7.60 4.88 15.93
N ASN A 58 6.41 5.44 16.00
CA ASN A 58 5.92 6.48 15.10
C ASN A 58 5.66 6.02 13.66
N VAL A 59 5.62 4.70 13.41
CA VAL A 59 5.27 4.16 12.09
C VAL A 59 3.95 3.40 12.18
N GLU A 60 3.06 3.69 11.24
CA GLU A 60 1.79 3.01 11.12
C GLU A 60 1.62 2.54 9.67
N LEU A 61 1.27 1.26 9.48
CA LEU A 61 1.12 0.66 8.17
C LEU A 61 -0.35 0.54 7.78
N HIS A 62 -0.68 1.01 6.59
CA HIS A 62 -2.01 0.94 6.00
C HIS A 62 -1.94 0.28 4.63
N ILE A 63 -3.04 -0.35 4.23
CA ILE A 63 -3.24 -0.82 2.86
C ILE A 63 -4.01 0.24 2.08
N LEU A 64 -3.60 0.49 0.85
CA LEU A 64 -4.38 1.26 -0.12
C LEU A 64 -4.39 0.49 -1.43
N SER A 65 -5.47 -0.20 -1.71
CA SER A 65 -5.60 -1.11 -2.84
C SER A 65 -6.91 -0.89 -3.57
N ILE A 66 -6.88 -1.08 -4.89
CA ILE A 66 -8.06 -0.97 -5.74
C ILE A 66 -8.41 -2.37 -6.23
N CYS A 67 -9.69 -2.71 -6.23
CA CYS A 67 -10.19 -3.94 -6.84
C CYS A 67 -11.30 -3.62 -7.83
N ARG A 68 -11.58 -4.57 -8.72
CA ARG A 68 -12.57 -4.39 -9.77
C ARG A 68 -13.99 -4.65 -9.27
N PHE A 69 -14.16 -5.68 -8.46
CA PHE A 69 -15.45 -6.15 -7.98
C PHE A 69 -15.54 -6.14 -6.45
N ASN A 70 -16.74 -5.90 -5.93
CA ASN A 70 -16.98 -5.82 -4.48
C ASN A 70 -16.59 -7.09 -3.72
N ASN A 71 -16.80 -8.28 -4.32
CA ASN A 71 -16.45 -9.54 -3.67
C ASN A 71 -14.93 -9.69 -3.43
N GLN A 72 -14.13 -8.97 -4.20
CA GLN A 72 -12.66 -9.00 -4.04
C GLN A 72 -12.20 -8.28 -2.78
N ILE A 73 -13.02 -7.42 -2.19
CA ILE A 73 -12.70 -6.79 -0.90
C ILE A 73 -12.53 -7.86 0.18
N ASN A 74 -13.48 -8.79 0.27
CA ASN A 74 -13.41 -9.88 1.23
C ASN A 74 -12.24 -10.82 0.94
N GLU A 75 -11.98 -11.11 -0.33
CA GLU A 75 -10.84 -11.94 -0.74
C GLU A 75 -9.51 -11.32 -0.35
N LYS A 76 -9.35 -10.02 -0.58
CA LYS A 76 -8.14 -9.30 -0.20
C LYS A 76 -7.95 -9.26 1.31
N ASN A 77 -9.02 -9.05 2.06
CA ASN A 77 -8.96 -9.09 3.52
C ASN A 77 -8.58 -10.47 4.05
N ALA A 78 -9.15 -11.54 3.49
CA ALA A 78 -8.80 -12.91 3.87
C ALA A 78 -7.33 -13.22 3.56
N TRP A 79 -6.84 -12.75 2.41
CA TRP A 79 -5.44 -12.90 2.02
C TRP A 79 -4.51 -12.17 3.01
N LEU A 80 -4.87 -10.94 3.39
CA LEU A 80 -4.09 -10.17 4.38
C LEU A 80 -4.09 -10.84 5.75
N ASP A 81 -5.22 -11.37 6.18
CA ASP A 81 -5.30 -12.11 7.45
C ASP A 81 -4.35 -13.31 7.48
N LYS A 82 -4.16 -13.96 6.32
CA LYS A 82 -3.30 -15.12 6.20
C LYS A 82 -1.81 -14.76 6.09
N TYR A 83 -1.45 -13.78 5.28
CA TYR A 83 -0.06 -13.53 4.92
C TYR A 83 0.54 -12.26 5.50
N ALA A 84 -0.28 -11.27 5.84
CA ALA A 84 0.19 -9.99 6.36
C ALA A 84 -0.77 -9.42 7.42
N PRO A 85 -1.01 -10.18 8.52
CA PRO A 85 -1.99 -9.78 9.53
C PRO A 85 -1.59 -8.53 10.31
N PHE A 86 -0.34 -8.08 10.21
CA PHE A 86 0.12 -6.85 10.84
C PHE A 86 -0.50 -5.58 10.20
N PHE A 87 -1.11 -5.68 9.03
CA PHE A 87 -2.01 -4.64 8.53
C PHE A 87 -3.35 -4.81 9.24
N GLU A 88 -3.61 -4.01 10.25
CA GLU A 88 -4.83 -4.08 11.05
C GLU A 88 -6.08 -3.82 10.19
N LYS A 89 -7.20 -4.44 10.54
CA LYS A 89 -8.41 -4.42 9.71
C LYS A 89 -8.96 -3.02 9.47
N ASP A 90 -8.90 -2.14 10.44
CA ASP A 90 -9.35 -0.76 10.34
C ASP A 90 -8.40 0.14 9.54
N LYS A 91 -7.25 -0.38 9.15
CA LYS A 91 -6.22 0.33 8.37
C LYS A 91 -6.08 -0.21 6.95
N ARG A 92 -7.11 -0.87 6.45
CA ARG A 92 -7.15 -1.44 5.10
C ARG A 92 -8.15 -0.68 4.24
N ALA A 93 -7.65 0.22 3.40
CA ALA A 93 -8.47 0.91 2.41
C ALA A 93 -8.45 0.11 1.11
N ILE A 94 -9.48 -0.69 0.88
CA ILE A 94 -9.66 -1.49 -0.33
C ILE A 94 -10.89 -0.94 -1.05
N ILE A 95 -10.65 -0.28 -2.19
CA ILE A 95 -11.68 0.48 -2.91
C ILE A 95 -12.11 -0.29 -4.16
N SER A 96 -13.40 -0.51 -4.31
CA SER A 96 -13.97 -1.21 -5.46
C SER A 96 -14.40 -0.25 -6.56
N LYS A 97 -14.03 -0.59 -7.80
CA LYS A 97 -14.48 0.14 -8.98
C LYS A 97 -15.96 -0.07 -9.30
N GLU A 98 -16.58 -1.10 -8.74
CA GLU A 98 -18.03 -1.32 -8.88
C GLU A 98 -18.82 -0.17 -8.27
N CYS A 99 -18.41 0.27 -7.10
CA CYS A 99 -19.02 1.40 -6.39
C CYS A 99 -18.44 2.75 -6.79
N ASN A 100 -17.23 2.75 -7.37
CA ASN A 100 -16.47 3.95 -7.71
C ASN A 100 -15.87 3.78 -9.12
N PRO A 101 -16.65 4.08 -10.19
CA PRO A 101 -16.23 3.79 -11.57
C PRO A 101 -15.20 4.79 -12.11
N HIS A 102 -14.03 4.81 -11.55
CA HIS A 102 -12.92 5.67 -11.96
C HIS A 102 -11.63 4.84 -12.10
N SER A 103 -10.60 5.42 -12.71
CA SER A 103 -9.29 4.79 -12.82
C SER A 103 -8.65 4.59 -11.44
N SER A 104 -7.75 3.61 -11.34
CA SER A 104 -7.03 3.35 -10.09
C SER A 104 -6.24 4.57 -9.61
N LYS A 105 -5.59 5.29 -10.53
CA LYS A 105 -4.83 6.50 -10.18
C LYS A 105 -5.72 7.60 -9.63
N LYS A 106 -6.92 7.77 -10.19
CA LYS A 106 -7.89 8.76 -9.68
C LYS A 106 -8.41 8.37 -8.31
N LEU A 107 -8.76 7.10 -8.11
CA LEU A 107 -9.28 6.63 -6.83
C LEU A 107 -8.25 6.77 -5.71
N LYS A 108 -7.00 6.45 -5.99
CA LYS A 108 -5.91 6.61 -5.00
C LYS A 108 -5.62 8.08 -4.72
N LEU A 109 -5.61 8.91 -5.76
CA LEU A 109 -5.43 10.36 -5.58
C LEU A 109 -6.56 10.94 -4.72
N ASP A 110 -7.80 10.65 -5.05
CA ASP A 110 -8.96 11.15 -4.30
C ASP A 110 -8.92 10.70 -2.84
N TYR A 111 -8.54 9.45 -2.59
CA TYR A 111 -8.41 8.94 -1.23
C TYR A 111 -7.34 9.70 -0.44
N LEU A 112 -6.16 9.86 -1.02
CA LEU A 112 -5.05 10.55 -0.35
C LEU A 112 -5.35 12.04 -0.14
N GLN A 113 -6.02 12.67 -1.09
CA GLN A 113 -6.47 14.07 -0.95
C GLN A 113 -7.50 14.25 0.16
N SER A 114 -8.30 13.21 0.42
CA SER A 114 -9.32 13.25 1.48
C SER A 114 -8.75 13.13 2.89
N LEU A 115 -7.49 12.73 3.01
CA LEU A 115 -6.84 12.60 4.30
C LEU A 115 -6.57 13.99 4.89
N ASN A 116 -7.22 14.27 6.00
CA ASN A 116 -7.02 15.53 6.72
C ASN A 116 -6.08 15.30 7.90
N THR A 117 -4.81 15.12 7.60
CA THR A 117 -3.81 14.81 8.61
C THR A 117 -2.57 15.69 8.45
N LYS A 118 -1.90 15.99 9.57
CA LYS A 118 -0.61 16.67 9.59
C LYS A 118 0.55 15.68 9.63
N GLU A 119 0.26 14.38 9.68
CA GLU A 119 1.26 13.35 9.77
C GLU A 119 1.97 13.17 8.42
N GLN A 120 3.17 12.65 8.46
CA GLN A 120 3.94 12.35 7.26
C GLN A 120 3.33 11.13 6.56
N ILE A 121 3.03 11.28 5.26
CA ILE A 121 2.45 10.21 4.45
C ILE A 121 3.48 9.67 3.48
N ILE A 122 3.59 8.35 3.43
CA ILE A 122 4.42 7.62 2.46
C ILE A 122 3.49 6.69 1.68
N LEU A 123 3.68 6.61 0.37
CA LEU A 123 2.99 5.66 -0.50
C LEU A 123 4.00 4.74 -1.16
N ILE A 124 3.77 3.43 -1.08
CA ILE A 124 4.54 2.40 -1.78
C ILE A 124 3.62 1.74 -2.80
N ASP A 125 3.99 1.83 -4.06
CA ASP A 125 3.20 1.30 -5.18
C ASP A 125 4.12 0.79 -6.27
N ASP A 126 3.67 -0.17 -7.06
CA ASP A 126 4.43 -0.68 -8.20
C ASP A 126 4.10 0.03 -9.51
N ASP A 127 3.01 0.78 -9.54
CA ASP A 127 2.51 1.44 -10.74
C ASP A 127 3.07 2.86 -10.86
N ASN A 128 3.96 3.05 -11.84
CA ASN A 128 4.60 4.35 -12.06
C ASN A 128 3.63 5.46 -12.45
N GLU A 129 2.51 5.14 -13.13
CA GLU A 129 1.49 6.14 -13.45
C GLU A 129 0.81 6.67 -12.21
N ILE A 130 0.51 5.78 -11.26
CA ILE A 130 -0.06 6.16 -9.97
C ILE A 130 0.93 7.07 -9.23
N LEU A 131 2.19 6.65 -9.13
CA LEU A 131 3.22 7.44 -8.44
C LEU A 131 3.38 8.83 -9.06
N LYS A 132 3.41 8.93 -10.38
CA LYS A 132 3.50 10.22 -11.07
C LYS A 132 2.29 11.10 -10.82
N THR A 133 1.10 10.52 -10.85
CA THR A 133 -0.14 11.25 -10.59
C THR A 133 -0.14 11.84 -9.18
N ILE A 134 0.26 11.05 -8.19
CA ILE A 134 0.35 11.51 -6.80
C ILE A 134 1.42 12.60 -6.68
N GLN A 135 2.60 12.39 -7.26
CA GLN A 135 3.68 13.37 -7.22
C GLN A 135 3.25 14.74 -7.79
N ASN A 136 2.50 14.73 -8.89
CA ASN A 136 2.07 15.96 -9.54
C ASN A 136 0.99 16.72 -8.77
N ASN A 137 0.23 16.04 -7.93
CA ASN A 137 -0.92 16.63 -7.23
C ASN A 137 -0.72 16.79 -5.72
N LEU A 138 0.12 15.95 -5.11
CA LEU A 138 0.35 15.93 -3.66
C LEU A 138 1.84 15.86 -3.39
N LYS A 139 2.52 17.00 -3.50
CA LYS A 139 3.98 17.07 -3.43
C LYS A 139 4.57 16.73 -2.06
N GLU A 140 3.77 16.83 -1.02
CA GLU A 140 4.19 16.52 0.35
C GLU A 140 4.24 15.02 0.65
N ILE A 141 3.63 14.16 -0.19
CA ILE A 141 3.65 12.72 -0.01
C ILE A 141 4.97 12.16 -0.54
N ILE A 142 5.62 11.34 0.28
CA ILE A 142 6.86 10.66 -0.08
C ILE A 142 6.51 9.37 -0.80
N LEU A 143 7.10 9.15 -1.96
CA LEU A 143 6.75 8.04 -2.84
C LEU A 143 7.92 7.08 -2.98
N PHE A 144 7.61 5.78 -2.92
CA PHE A 144 8.57 4.72 -3.19
C PHE A 144 7.97 3.72 -4.16
N GLN A 145 8.78 3.30 -5.11
CA GLN A 145 8.46 2.17 -5.97
C GLN A 145 8.75 0.88 -5.18
N ASP A 146 8.00 -0.19 -5.45
CA ASP A 146 8.10 -1.45 -4.69
C ASP A 146 9.51 -2.04 -4.66
N SER A 147 10.30 -1.80 -5.70
CA SER A 147 11.69 -2.28 -5.77
C SER A 147 12.58 -1.72 -4.65
N GLU A 148 12.22 -0.60 -4.05
CA GLU A 148 12.96 -0.02 -2.94
C GLU A 148 12.90 -0.91 -1.68
N LEU A 149 11.90 -1.80 -1.59
CA LEU A 149 11.78 -2.74 -0.47
C LEU A 149 12.82 -3.85 -0.51
N ILE A 150 13.41 -4.07 -1.68
CA ILE A 150 14.41 -5.12 -1.90
C ILE A 150 15.81 -4.50 -1.70
N ASP A 151 16.31 -4.62 -0.51
CA ASP A 151 17.65 -4.09 -0.19
C ASP A 151 18.62 -5.21 0.12
#